data_ed362e754371c25a1ed71eced9c34a50
#
_entry.id   ed362e754371c25a1ed71eced9c34a50
#
_cell.length_a   1.000
_cell.length_b   1.000
_cell.length_c   1.000
_cell.angle_alpha   90.00
_cell.angle_beta   90.00
_cell.angle_gamma   90.00
#
_symmetry.space_group_name_H-M   'P 1'
#
loop_
_entity.id
_entity.type
_entity.pdbx_description
1 polymer ?
#
loop_
_entity_poly.entity_id
_entity_poly.type
_entity_poly.pdbx_seq_one_letter_code
_entity_poly.pdbx_strand_id
1 'polypeptide(L)'
;MEETELIGIQNYSEPIMTTIQSLTELGMRFGMNLIVCFLLVYLLYFPKRGRKDYVFTFIAFSSAMLLLLYTMGRVDVGVGLTLGLFAIFGVIRYRTETVPIREMTYLFIIIALAAVNGLAPLYNVVGLDGNSPYYELSSGHLLVTFIANAFAIILVWVLERSVGKSRSASKIILYDRIDLIIPSRRDELVADIECRCGVHPERIEIGNVDFLKDSAYIKIYYNLAEGESASSVTEIMRNKQFIENQEFES
;
A
#
# COMPACT_ATOMS: atom_id res chain seq x y z
N MET A 1 -9.46 -12.72 65.38
CA MET A 1 -8.38 -13.46 64.68
C MET A 1 -8.73 -13.53 63.20
N GLU A 2 -8.99 -12.35 62.55
CA GLU A 2 -9.50 -12.26 61.19
C GLU A 2 -9.02 -10.98 60.43
N GLU A 3 -8.03 -10.30 60.98
CA GLU A 3 -7.51 -9.07 60.36
C GLU A 3 -6.08 -9.14 59.80
N THR A 4 -5.51 -10.35 59.71
CA THR A 4 -4.11 -10.52 59.31
C THR A 4 -3.90 -11.16 57.94
N GLU A 5 -4.96 -11.42 57.17
CA GLU A 5 -4.87 -12.06 55.85
C GLU A 5 -5.03 -11.08 54.67
N LEU A 6 -5.26 -9.79 54.90
CA LEU A 6 -5.50 -8.79 53.84
C LEU A 6 -4.25 -7.96 53.45
N ILE A 7 -3.07 -8.31 53.99
CA ILE A 7 -1.81 -7.56 53.64
C ILE A 7 -0.90 -8.40 52.75
N GLY A 8 -1.47 -9.17 51.86
CA GLY A 8 -0.75 -9.95 50.85
C GLY A 8 -0.86 -9.41 49.44
N ILE A 9 -1.38 -8.20 49.25
CA ILE A 9 -1.22 -7.49 47.97
C ILE A 9 0.19 -6.89 47.96
N GLN A 10 1.17 -7.73 47.62
CA GLN A 10 2.48 -7.23 47.22
C GLN A 10 2.20 -6.29 46.06
N ASN A 11 2.55 -5.00 46.26
CA ASN A 11 2.70 -4.04 45.20
C ASN A 11 3.78 -4.56 44.22
N TYR A 12 3.41 -5.41 43.30
CA TYR A 12 4.22 -5.74 42.16
C TYR A 12 4.33 -4.47 41.32
N SER A 13 5.33 -3.65 41.62
CA SER A 13 5.72 -2.59 40.71
C SER A 13 6.14 -3.29 39.40
N GLU A 14 5.38 -3.05 38.35
CA GLU A 14 5.77 -3.56 37.02
C GLU A 14 7.21 -3.16 36.74
N PRO A 15 8.05 -4.07 36.24
CA PRO A 15 9.45 -3.77 35.97
C PRO A 15 9.53 -2.62 34.97
N ILE A 16 10.26 -1.58 35.32
CA ILE A 16 10.48 -0.45 34.43
C ILE A 16 11.63 -0.81 33.49
N MET A 17 11.33 -0.82 32.22
CA MET A 17 12.34 -1.03 31.17
C MET A 17 13.39 0.08 31.20
N THR A 18 14.67 -0.28 31.25
CA THR A 18 15.73 0.73 31.21
C THR A 18 15.74 1.48 29.87
N THR A 19 16.19 2.74 29.87
CA THR A 19 16.26 3.55 28.63
C THR A 19 17.06 2.84 27.53
N ILE A 20 18.11 2.14 27.90
CA ILE A 20 18.95 1.38 26.96
C ILE A 20 18.17 0.20 26.34
N GLN A 21 17.43 -0.54 27.17
CA GLN A 21 16.59 -1.64 26.68
C GLN A 21 15.48 -1.14 25.74
N SER A 22 14.84 -0.04 26.10
CA SER A 22 13.80 0.59 25.26
C SER A 22 14.37 1.07 23.91
N LEU A 23 15.57 1.63 23.91
CA LEU A 23 16.23 2.09 22.68
C LEU A 23 16.66 0.90 21.80
N THR A 24 17.16 -0.16 22.42
CA THR A 24 17.53 -1.40 21.72
C THR A 24 16.31 -2.07 21.10
N GLU A 25 15.20 -2.11 21.83
CA GLU A 25 13.92 -2.62 21.34
C GLU A 25 13.44 -1.83 20.12
N LEU A 26 13.41 -0.49 20.23
CA LEU A 26 13.01 0.36 19.11
C LEU A 26 13.91 0.15 17.89
N GLY A 27 15.24 0.07 18.11
CA GLY A 27 16.20 -0.17 17.04
C GLY A 27 15.98 -1.51 16.33
N MET A 28 15.72 -2.59 17.09
CA MET A 28 15.42 -3.92 16.54
C MET A 28 14.13 -3.91 15.73
N ARG A 29 13.04 -3.34 16.26
CA ARG A 29 11.74 -3.25 15.58
C ARG A 29 11.85 -2.43 14.31
N PHE A 30 12.52 -1.28 14.38
CA PHE A 30 12.71 -0.39 13.25
C PHE A 30 13.57 -1.03 12.16
N GLY A 31 14.66 -1.67 12.52
CA GLY A 31 15.53 -2.40 11.58
C GLY A 31 14.79 -3.54 10.88
N MET A 32 14.07 -4.37 11.64
CA MET A 32 13.26 -5.46 11.08
C MET A 32 12.18 -4.94 10.12
N ASN A 33 11.47 -3.91 10.51
CA ASN A 33 10.44 -3.30 9.67
C ASN A 33 11.00 -2.70 8.38
N LEU A 34 12.15 -2.01 8.46
CA LEU A 34 12.82 -1.48 7.26
C LEU A 34 13.25 -2.58 6.30
N ILE A 35 13.82 -3.67 6.81
CA ILE A 35 14.24 -4.82 5.99
C ILE A 35 13.02 -5.42 5.29
N VAL A 36 11.94 -5.68 6.02
CA VAL A 36 10.70 -6.27 5.46
C VAL A 36 10.08 -5.34 4.43
N CYS A 37 9.95 -4.05 4.75
CA CYS A 37 9.42 -3.05 3.84
C CYS A 37 10.28 -2.93 2.56
N PHE A 38 11.60 -2.89 2.72
CA PHE A 38 12.53 -2.83 1.60
C PHE A 38 12.42 -4.07 0.69
N LEU A 39 12.38 -5.28 1.27
CA LEU A 39 12.20 -6.52 0.52
C LEU A 39 10.88 -6.50 -0.26
N LEU A 40 9.78 -6.10 0.38
CA LEU A 40 8.47 -6.06 -0.24
C LEU A 40 8.42 -5.02 -1.37
N VAL A 41 8.93 -3.83 -1.13
CA VAL A 41 8.87 -2.73 -2.10
C VAL A 41 9.88 -2.95 -3.24
N TYR A 42 11.11 -3.31 -2.92
CA TYR A 42 12.18 -3.38 -3.92
C TYR A 42 12.16 -4.68 -4.74
N LEU A 43 11.79 -5.82 -4.13
CA LEU A 43 11.73 -7.11 -4.84
C LEU A 43 10.38 -7.36 -5.53
N LEU A 44 9.27 -6.93 -4.94
CA LEU A 44 7.95 -7.26 -5.44
C LEU A 44 7.31 -6.12 -6.24
N TYR A 45 7.36 -4.89 -5.70
CA TYR A 45 6.70 -3.74 -6.33
C TYR A 45 7.54 -3.11 -7.46
N PHE A 46 8.79 -2.74 -7.15
CA PHE A 46 9.62 -1.94 -8.06
C PHE A 46 9.88 -2.60 -9.43
N PRO A 47 10.20 -3.92 -9.53
CA PRO A 47 10.48 -4.55 -10.83
C PRO A 47 9.28 -4.58 -11.78
N LYS A 48 8.07 -4.43 -11.23
CA LYS A 48 6.83 -4.53 -12.01
C LYS A 48 6.24 -3.18 -12.39
N ARG A 49 6.50 -2.15 -11.60
CA ARG A 49 5.87 -0.84 -11.74
C ARG A 49 6.81 0.32 -12.02
N GLY A 50 8.07 0.26 -11.54
CA GLY A 50 9.12 1.24 -11.81
C GLY A 50 8.87 2.66 -11.27
N ARG A 51 7.80 2.93 -10.52
CA ARG A 51 7.44 4.27 -10.03
C ARG A 51 8.17 4.59 -8.73
N LYS A 52 9.20 5.41 -8.82
CA LYS A 52 10.06 5.79 -7.69
C LYS A 52 9.33 6.58 -6.59
N ASP A 53 8.33 7.38 -6.96
CA ASP A 53 7.56 8.18 -6.01
C ASP A 53 6.85 7.33 -4.96
N TYR A 54 6.29 6.19 -5.36
CA TYR A 54 5.65 5.26 -4.43
C TYR A 54 6.64 4.52 -3.55
N VAL A 55 7.86 4.23 -4.04
CA VAL A 55 8.91 3.60 -3.23
C VAL A 55 9.24 4.48 -2.02
N PHE A 56 9.48 5.78 -2.26
CA PHE A 56 9.71 6.74 -1.19
C PHE A 56 8.53 6.79 -0.21
N THR A 57 7.32 6.91 -0.75
CA THR A 57 6.08 7.00 0.07
C THR A 57 5.92 5.77 0.96
N PHE A 58 6.12 4.57 0.43
CA PHE A 58 5.96 3.32 1.17
C PHE A 58 6.96 3.19 2.31
N ILE A 59 8.23 3.49 2.08
CA ILE A 59 9.29 3.40 3.10
C ILE A 59 9.07 4.48 4.18
N ALA A 60 8.81 5.72 3.78
CA ALA A 60 8.57 6.82 4.70
C ALA A 60 7.33 6.57 5.56
N PHE A 61 6.24 6.12 4.93
CA PHE A 61 4.98 5.85 5.62
C PHE A 61 5.10 4.66 6.59
N SER A 62 5.76 3.56 6.18
CA SER A 62 6.04 2.42 7.05
C SER A 62 6.82 2.83 8.29
N SER A 63 7.86 3.65 8.11
CA SER A 63 8.70 4.12 9.21
C SER A 63 7.93 5.02 10.18
N ALA A 64 7.16 5.97 9.67
CA ALA A 64 6.32 6.86 10.46
C ALA A 64 5.26 6.08 11.25
N MET A 65 4.63 5.09 10.60
CA MET A 65 3.61 4.24 11.21
C MET A 65 4.16 3.39 12.34
N LEU A 66 5.33 2.78 12.14
CA LEU A 66 5.96 2.00 13.20
C LEU A 66 6.27 2.87 14.42
N LEU A 67 6.87 4.06 14.21
CA LEU A 67 7.19 4.99 15.31
C LEU A 67 5.93 5.43 16.05
N LEU A 68 4.87 5.75 15.32
CA LEU A 68 3.59 6.15 15.90
C LEU A 68 2.99 5.02 16.74
N LEU A 69 2.94 3.81 16.20
CA LEU A 69 2.36 2.66 16.90
C LEU A 69 3.21 2.20 18.08
N TYR A 70 4.54 2.26 17.97
CA TYR A 70 5.44 1.97 19.07
C TYR A 70 5.28 2.95 20.24
N THR A 71 5.15 4.25 19.96
CA THR A 71 4.92 5.26 21.00
C THR A 71 3.52 5.14 21.60
N MET A 72 2.51 4.88 20.79
CA MET A 72 1.13 4.69 21.24
C MET A 72 0.93 3.38 22.02
N GLY A 73 1.65 2.32 21.69
CA GLY A 73 1.58 1.03 22.40
C GLY A 73 2.07 1.08 23.86
N ARG A 74 2.74 2.16 24.25
CA ARG A 74 3.15 2.43 25.65
C ARG A 74 2.16 3.24 26.46
N VAL A 75 1.14 3.78 25.83
CA VAL A 75 -0.01 4.44 26.45
C VAL A 75 -1.13 3.42 26.50
N ASP A 76 -1.95 3.42 27.56
CA ASP A 76 -3.03 2.45 27.75
C ASP A 76 -3.73 2.06 26.45
N VAL A 77 -3.58 0.78 26.09
CA VAL A 77 -3.73 0.24 24.73
C VAL A 77 -5.13 0.41 24.12
N GLY A 78 -6.16 0.56 24.96
CA GLY A 78 -7.54 0.60 24.48
C GLY A 78 -7.91 1.81 23.62
N VAL A 79 -7.48 2.99 24.00
CA VAL A 79 -7.87 4.26 23.35
C VAL A 79 -6.85 4.68 22.29
N GLY A 80 -5.56 4.51 22.59
CA GLY A 80 -4.47 4.94 21.70
C GLY A 80 -4.41 4.19 20.36
N LEU A 81 -4.62 2.87 20.40
CA LEU A 81 -4.63 2.04 19.19
C LEU A 81 -5.81 2.40 18.28
N THR A 82 -6.98 2.58 18.87
CA THR A 82 -8.20 2.94 18.13
C THR A 82 -8.06 4.31 17.48
N LEU A 83 -7.59 5.33 18.22
CA LEU A 83 -7.35 6.67 17.68
C LEU A 83 -6.25 6.67 16.60
N GLY A 84 -5.17 5.90 16.79
CA GLY A 84 -4.10 5.77 15.80
C GLY A 84 -4.58 5.18 14.49
N LEU A 85 -5.34 4.08 14.54
CA LEU A 85 -5.94 3.46 13.35
C LEU A 85 -6.92 4.42 12.64
N PHE A 86 -7.80 5.11 13.38
CA PHE A 86 -8.71 6.09 12.78
C PHE A 86 -7.98 7.27 12.14
N ALA A 87 -6.90 7.76 12.75
CA ALA A 87 -6.08 8.82 12.16
C ALA A 87 -5.47 8.39 10.82
N ILE A 88 -4.99 7.14 10.73
CA ILE A 88 -4.43 6.58 9.48
C ILE A 88 -5.49 6.50 8.39
N PHE A 89 -6.64 5.92 8.69
CA PHE A 89 -7.74 5.83 7.73
C PHE A 89 -8.25 7.21 7.32
N GLY A 90 -8.22 8.19 8.24
CA GLY A 90 -8.54 9.59 7.96
C GLY A 90 -7.60 10.20 6.93
N VAL A 91 -6.28 10.04 7.09
CA VAL A 91 -5.27 10.57 6.15
C VAL A 91 -5.39 9.95 4.77
N ILE A 92 -5.64 8.65 4.67
CA ILE A 92 -5.79 7.96 3.38
C ILE A 92 -7.04 8.44 2.65
N ARG A 93 -8.11 8.76 3.38
CA ARG A 93 -9.40 9.18 2.79
C ARG A 93 -9.36 10.58 2.15
N TYR A 94 -8.48 11.48 2.60
CA TYR A 94 -8.41 12.87 2.10
C TYR A 94 -7.57 13.04 0.84
N ARG A 95 -7.11 11.95 0.22
CA ARG A 95 -6.34 12.05 -1.02
C ARG A 95 -7.26 12.41 -2.18
N THR A 96 -7.04 13.56 -2.78
CA THR A 96 -7.84 14.10 -3.90
C THR A 96 -7.56 13.39 -5.23
N GLU A 97 -6.43 12.70 -5.36
CA GLU A 97 -6.07 11.95 -6.56
C GLU A 97 -6.45 10.48 -6.44
N THR A 98 -6.95 9.90 -7.53
CA THR A 98 -7.27 8.47 -7.63
C THR A 98 -5.99 7.64 -7.65
N VAL A 99 -5.64 7.05 -6.51
CA VAL A 99 -4.51 6.13 -6.42
C VAL A 99 -4.92 4.79 -7.05
N PRO A 100 -4.10 4.21 -7.93
CA PRO A 100 -4.38 2.90 -8.49
C PRO A 100 -4.57 1.84 -7.40
N ILE A 101 -5.48 0.88 -7.64
CA ILE A 101 -5.92 -0.10 -6.63
C ILE A 101 -4.74 -0.91 -6.06
N ARG A 102 -3.76 -1.25 -6.88
CA ARG A 102 -2.59 -2.03 -6.44
C ARG A 102 -1.71 -1.26 -5.46
N GLU A 103 -1.44 0.00 -5.75
CA GLU A 103 -0.64 0.88 -4.88
C GLU A 103 -1.32 1.06 -3.52
N MET A 104 -2.66 1.17 -3.50
CA MET A 104 -3.44 1.17 -2.27
C MET A 104 -3.28 -0.15 -1.50
N THR A 105 -3.33 -1.29 -2.19
CA THR A 105 -3.15 -2.60 -1.55
C THR A 105 -1.77 -2.74 -0.92
N TYR A 106 -0.70 -2.34 -1.62
CA TYR A 106 0.65 -2.32 -1.05
C TYR A 106 0.75 -1.42 0.17
N LEU A 107 0.13 -0.24 0.12
CA LEU A 107 0.09 0.68 1.26
C LEU A 107 -0.56 0.04 2.49
N PHE A 108 -1.71 -0.63 2.31
CA PHE A 108 -2.38 -1.34 3.41
C PHE A 108 -1.54 -2.47 4.00
N ILE A 109 -0.87 -3.26 3.16
CA ILE A 109 0.00 -4.34 3.62
C ILE A 109 1.17 -3.78 4.42
N ILE A 110 1.78 -2.71 3.96
CA ILE A 110 2.91 -2.04 4.64
C ILE A 110 2.47 -1.47 5.99
N ILE A 111 1.28 -0.87 6.08
CA ILE A 111 0.70 -0.40 7.34
C ILE A 111 0.49 -1.57 8.30
N ALA A 112 -0.10 -2.67 7.83
CA ALA A 112 -0.33 -3.85 8.65
C ALA A 112 0.98 -4.46 9.18
N LEU A 113 2.02 -4.53 8.34
CA LEU A 113 3.35 -5.00 8.76
C LEU A 113 4.01 -4.07 9.76
N ALA A 114 3.91 -2.75 9.55
CA ALA A 114 4.40 -1.77 10.51
C ALA A 114 3.67 -1.88 11.86
N ALA A 115 2.36 -2.19 11.85
CA ALA A 115 1.59 -2.42 13.07
C ALA A 115 2.03 -3.71 13.79
N VAL A 116 2.19 -4.80 13.07
CA VAL A 116 2.71 -6.07 13.63
C VAL A 116 4.09 -5.85 14.25
N ASN A 117 5.01 -5.23 13.53
CA ASN A 117 6.37 -4.99 13.99
C ASN A 117 6.45 -3.96 15.13
N GLY A 118 5.54 -2.99 15.15
CA GLY A 118 5.47 -1.97 16.20
C GLY A 118 4.85 -2.45 17.51
N LEU A 119 3.85 -3.33 17.44
CA LEU A 119 3.04 -3.72 18.60
C LEU A 119 3.32 -5.14 19.12
N ALA A 120 3.88 -6.04 18.31
CA ALA A 120 4.15 -7.40 18.73
C ALA A 120 5.05 -7.42 19.98
N PRO A 121 4.74 -8.20 21.04
CA PRO A 121 5.61 -8.29 22.20
C PRO A 121 6.95 -8.93 21.80
N LEU A 122 8.06 -8.38 22.26
CA LEU A 122 9.40 -8.95 22.03
C LEU A 122 10.02 -9.47 23.32
N TYR A 123 9.59 -8.97 24.47
CA TYR A 123 10.11 -9.28 25.78
C TYR A 123 9.10 -9.98 26.65
N ASN A 124 9.58 -10.92 27.47
CA ASN A 124 8.83 -11.51 28.56
C ASN A 124 9.27 -10.90 29.89
N VAL A 125 8.37 -10.83 30.85
CA VAL A 125 8.71 -10.51 32.23
C VAL A 125 9.10 -11.82 32.93
N VAL A 126 10.31 -11.88 33.44
CA VAL A 126 10.86 -13.05 34.16
C VAL A 126 11.16 -12.65 35.61
N GLY A 127 11.05 -13.59 36.55
CA GLY A 127 11.42 -13.37 37.94
C GLY A 127 10.23 -13.18 38.90
N LEU A 128 9.13 -13.94 38.72
CA LEU A 128 7.96 -13.91 39.62
C LEU A 128 8.21 -14.58 40.97
N ASP A 129 9.31 -15.38 41.15
CA ASP A 129 9.59 -16.17 42.32
C ASP A 129 10.57 -15.48 43.31
N GLY A 130 10.22 -14.27 43.77
CA GLY A 130 10.95 -13.62 44.89
C GLY A 130 12.15 -12.75 44.46
N ASN A 131 12.57 -12.74 43.19
CA ASN A 131 13.54 -11.81 42.62
C ASN A 131 12.82 -10.63 41.97
N SER A 132 13.48 -9.47 41.93
CA SER A 132 12.93 -8.31 41.19
C SER A 132 12.69 -8.69 39.73
N PRO A 133 11.47 -8.50 39.20
CA PRO A 133 11.13 -8.85 37.84
C PRO A 133 11.98 -8.06 36.84
N TYR A 134 12.47 -8.72 35.79
CA TYR A 134 13.23 -8.09 34.72
C TYR A 134 12.71 -8.52 33.35
N TYR A 135 13.00 -7.69 32.35
CA TYR A 135 12.61 -7.97 30.96
C TYR A 135 13.71 -8.80 30.26
N GLU A 136 13.32 -9.95 29.71
CA GLU A 136 14.18 -10.79 28.89
C GLU A 136 13.65 -10.88 27.46
N LEU A 137 14.55 -10.83 26.47
CA LEU A 137 14.19 -10.97 25.06
C LEU A 137 13.67 -12.39 24.80
N SER A 138 12.44 -12.49 24.36
CA SER A 138 11.80 -13.78 24.07
C SER A 138 12.11 -14.24 22.65
N SER A 139 12.87 -15.32 22.54
CA SER A 139 13.15 -15.98 21.25
C SER A 139 11.85 -16.47 20.57
N GLY A 140 10.88 -16.89 21.35
CA GLY A 140 9.56 -17.32 20.84
C GLY A 140 8.79 -16.18 20.18
N HIS A 141 8.71 -15.03 20.82
CA HIS A 141 8.01 -13.87 20.27
C HIS A 141 8.71 -13.32 19.03
N LEU A 142 10.03 -13.29 19.02
CA LEU A 142 10.80 -12.94 17.83
C LEU A 142 10.50 -13.87 16.66
N LEU A 143 10.47 -15.19 16.91
CA LEU A 143 10.19 -16.19 15.89
C LEU A 143 8.79 -16.02 15.31
N VAL A 144 7.77 -15.78 16.14
CA VAL A 144 6.40 -15.52 15.69
C VAL A 144 6.33 -14.28 14.81
N THR A 145 7.00 -13.20 15.21
CA THR A 145 7.04 -11.96 14.43
C THR A 145 7.76 -12.17 13.09
N PHE A 146 8.85 -12.92 13.08
CA PHE A 146 9.55 -13.29 11.84
C PHE A 146 8.67 -14.12 10.90
N ILE A 147 7.96 -15.12 11.43
CA ILE A 147 7.05 -15.96 10.64
C ILE A 147 5.91 -15.11 10.06
N ALA A 148 5.33 -14.20 10.84
CA ALA A 148 4.26 -13.31 10.36
C ALA A 148 4.73 -12.42 9.19
N ASN A 149 5.92 -11.83 9.30
CA ASN A 149 6.53 -11.04 8.23
C ASN A 149 6.84 -11.89 6.98
N ALA A 150 7.42 -13.09 7.16
CA ALA A 150 7.72 -14.00 6.07
C ALA A 150 6.44 -14.46 5.35
N PHE A 151 5.40 -14.78 6.12
CA PHE A 151 4.09 -15.16 5.58
C PHE A 151 3.48 -14.03 4.72
N ALA A 152 3.54 -12.79 5.19
CA ALA A 152 3.04 -11.65 4.42
C ALA A 152 3.80 -11.45 3.10
N ILE A 153 5.14 -11.56 3.12
CA ILE A 153 5.96 -11.45 1.92
C ILE A 153 5.64 -12.58 0.93
N ILE A 154 5.54 -13.82 1.41
CA ILE A 154 5.23 -15.00 0.59
C ILE A 154 3.82 -14.85 0.00
N LEU A 155 2.84 -14.42 0.79
CA LEU A 155 1.48 -14.20 0.32
C LEU A 155 1.44 -13.18 -0.83
N VAL A 156 2.08 -12.03 -0.66
CA VAL A 156 2.15 -11.01 -1.70
C VAL A 156 2.88 -11.53 -2.94
N TRP A 157 3.97 -12.27 -2.75
CA TRP A 157 4.72 -12.87 -3.84
C TRP A 157 3.88 -13.88 -4.65
N VAL A 158 3.13 -14.76 -3.97
CA VAL A 158 2.22 -15.73 -4.62
C VAL A 158 1.12 -15.01 -5.37
N LEU A 159 0.47 -14.03 -4.75
CA LEU A 159 -0.58 -13.23 -5.39
C LEU A 159 -0.06 -12.48 -6.61
N GLU A 160 1.12 -11.87 -6.51
CA GLU A 160 1.74 -11.15 -7.61
C GLU A 160 2.19 -12.09 -8.76
N ARG A 161 2.52 -13.33 -8.43
CA ARG A 161 2.85 -14.34 -9.43
C ARG A 161 1.59 -14.92 -10.09
N SER A 162 0.52 -15.11 -9.31
CA SER A 162 -0.77 -15.65 -9.76
C SER A 162 -1.52 -14.69 -10.68
N VAL A 163 -1.50 -13.40 -10.34
CA VAL A 163 -2.13 -12.35 -11.15
C VAL A 163 -1.28 -12.02 -12.39
N GLY A 164 -0.76 -12.94 -13.10
CA GLY A 164 0.02 -12.89 -14.32
C GLY A 164 0.43 -11.47 -14.81
N LYS A 165 1.53 -11.36 -15.50
CA LYS A 165 1.89 -10.15 -16.24
C LYS A 165 0.86 -9.93 -17.36
N SER A 166 -0.27 -9.26 -17.04
CA SER A 166 -1.08 -8.67 -18.09
C SER A 166 -0.20 -7.59 -18.73
N ARG A 167 0.44 -7.91 -19.83
CA ARG A 167 1.16 -6.96 -20.68
C ARG A 167 0.20 -6.04 -21.43
N SER A 168 -1.11 -6.14 -21.17
CA SER A 168 -2.11 -5.33 -21.82
C SER A 168 -2.11 -3.92 -21.22
N ALA A 169 -1.82 -2.95 -22.06
CA ALA A 169 -2.05 -1.54 -21.81
C ALA A 169 -3.44 -1.14 -22.34
N SER A 170 -4.00 -0.10 -21.76
CA SER A 170 -5.21 0.50 -22.31
C SER A 170 -4.97 1.97 -22.62
N LYS A 171 -5.57 2.45 -23.70
CA LYS A 171 -5.52 3.85 -24.12
C LYS A 171 -6.93 4.30 -24.47
N ILE A 172 -7.28 5.52 -24.03
CA ILE A 172 -8.54 6.14 -24.42
C ILE A 172 -8.23 7.10 -25.57
N ILE A 173 -8.96 6.98 -26.65
CA ILE A 173 -8.86 7.82 -27.82
C ILE A 173 -10.19 8.53 -28.09
N LEU A 174 -10.14 9.75 -28.54
CA LEU A 174 -11.29 10.43 -29.12
C LEU A 174 -11.28 10.13 -30.63
N TYR A 175 -12.26 9.38 -31.07
CA TYR A 175 -12.33 8.86 -32.43
C TYR A 175 -13.33 9.66 -33.26
N ASP A 176 -12.92 10.09 -34.44
CA ASP A 176 -13.63 11.02 -35.33
C ASP A 176 -14.46 10.35 -36.44
N ARG A 177 -14.44 9.01 -36.53
CA ARG A 177 -15.18 8.26 -37.56
C ARG A 177 -16.20 7.34 -36.94
N ILE A 178 -17.34 7.92 -36.56
CA ILE A 178 -18.43 7.16 -35.89
C ILE A 178 -19.10 6.15 -36.82
N ASP A 179 -18.95 6.30 -38.13
CA ASP A 179 -19.45 5.35 -39.12
C ASP A 179 -18.79 3.95 -39.01
N LEU A 180 -17.59 3.87 -38.45
CA LEU A 180 -16.83 2.62 -38.24
C LEU A 180 -17.10 1.94 -36.90
N ILE A 181 -17.77 2.60 -35.95
CA ILE A 181 -18.04 1.99 -34.63
C ILE A 181 -19.13 0.91 -34.65
N ILE A 182 -19.80 0.74 -35.78
CA ILE A 182 -20.88 -0.23 -35.97
C ILE A 182 -20.28 -1.65 -35.94
N PRO A 183 -20.94 -2.61 -35.25
CA PRO A 183 -20.40 -3.98 -35.13
C PRO A 183 -20.08 -4.66 -36.47
N SER A 184 -20.81 -4.35 -37.53
CA SER A 184 -20.59 -4.91 -38.89
C SER A 184 -19.30 -4.44 -39.56
N ARG A 185 -18.73 -3.30 -39.12
CA ARG A 185 -17.50 -2.70 -39.67
C ARG A 185 -16.33 -2.75 -38.71
N ARG A 186 -16.36 -3.69 -37.76
CA ARG A 186 -15.37 -3.78 -36.70
C ARG A 186 -13.96 -4.01 -37.23
N ASP A 187 -13.79 -4.77 -38.29
CA ASP A 187 -12.49 -5.05 -38.89
C ASP A 187 -11.87 -3.79 -39.51
N GLU A 188 -12.70 -2.93 -40.11
CA GLU A 188 -12.26 -1.63 -40.66
C GLU A 188 -11.87 -0.67 -39.52
N LEU A 189 -12.61 -0.68 -38.40
CA LEU A 189 -12.27 0.10 -37.21
C LEU A 189 -10.91 -0.32 -36.64
N VAL A 190 -10.65 -1.64 -36.52
CA VAL A 190 -9.37 -2.17 -36.06
C VAL A 190 -8.23 -1.70 -36.96
N ALA A 191 -8.40 -1.84 -38.28
CA ALA A 191 -7.40 -1.44 -39.27
C ALA A 191 -7.11 0.07 -39.24
N ASP A 192 -8.15 0.92 -39.10
CA ASP A 192 -7.99 2.36 -39.01
C ASP A 192 -7.26 2.77 -37.71
N ILE A 193 -7.60 2.16 -36.59
CA ILE A 193 -6.92 2.40 -35.30
C ILE A 193 -5.46 1.94 -35.37
N GLU A 194 -5.19 0.78 -35.96
CA GLU A 194 -3.83 0.28 -36.13
C GLU A 194 -2.98 1.21 -37.00
N CYS A 195 -3.55 1.69 -38.11
CA CYS A 195 -2.87 2.64 -38.99
C CYS A 195 -2.55 3.98 -38.31
N ARG A 196 -3.47 4.52 -37.51
CA ARG A 196 -3.32 5.84 -36.87
C ARG A 196 -2.57 5.80 -35.54
N CYS A 197 -2.75 4.74 -34.74
CA CYS A 197 -2.16 4.65 -33.41
C CYS A 197 -0.88 3.82 -33.37
N GLY A 198 -0.60 3.04 -34.41
CA GLY A 198 0.58 2.15 -34.49
C GLY A 198 0.52 0.96 -33.52
N VAL A 199 -0.65 0.65 -32.97
CA VAL A 199 -0.85 -0.45 -32.02
C VAL A 199 -2.00 -1.34 -32.47
N HIS A 200 -1.83 -2.66 -32.38
CA HIS A 200 -2.87 -3.61 -32.71
C HIS A 200 -3.81 -3.78 -31.50
N PRO A 201 -5.10 -3.37 -31.58
CA PRO A 201 -6.03 -3.50 -30.47
C PRO A 201 -6.55 -4.93 -30.35
N GLU A 202 -6.33 -5.57 -29.20
CA GLU A 202 -6.93 -6.90 -28.90
C GLU A 202 -8.41 -6.76 -28.52
N ARG A 203 -8.75 -5.69 -27.82
CA ARG A 203 -10.11 -5.40 -27.38
C ARG A 203 -10.39 -3.91 -27.52
N ILE A 204 -11.57 -3.62 -28.03
CA ILE A 204 -12.07 -2.25 -28.19
C ILE A 204 -13.40 -2.15 -27.43
N GLU A 205 -13.50 -1.15 -26.57
CA GLU A 205 -14.73 -0.76 -25.87
C GLU A 205 -15.16 0.61 -26.39
N ILE A 206 -16.42 0.71 -26.83
CA ILE A 206 -17.00 1.95 -27.32
C ILE A 206 -17.69 2.60 -26.12
N GLY A 207 -17.31 3.83 -25.80
CA GLY A 207 -17.89 4.64 -24.75
C GLY A 207 -18.97 5.60 -25.27
N ASN A 208 -19.00 6.81 -24.71
CA ASN A 208 -19.97 7.83 -25.11
C ASN A 208 -19.75 8.29 -26.55
N VAL A 209 -20.83 8.44 -27.31
CA VAL A 209 -20.86 8.93 -28.68
C VAL A 209 -21.48 10.32 -28.70
N ASP A 210 -20.81 11.25 -29.33
CA ASP A 210 -21.30 12.63 -29.56
C ASP A 210 -21.67 12.78 -31.04
N PHE A 211 -22.97 12.68 -31.34
CA PHE A 211 -23.47 12.80 -32.70
C PHE A 211 -23.43 14.24 -33.26
N LEU A 212 -23.25 15.26 -32.38
CA LEU A 212 -23.12 16.64 -32.82
C LEU A 212 -21.72 16.94 -33.35
N LYS A 213 -20.70 16.23 -32.82
CA LYS A 213 -19.29 16.41 -33.17
C LYS A 213 -18.75 15.25 -34.01
N ASP A 214 -19.59 14.30 -34.40
CA ASP A 214 -19.18 13.06 -35.08
C ASP A 214 -17.98 12.38 -34.41
N SER A 215 -18.00 12.29 -33.07
CA SER A 215 -16.91 11.74 -32.31
C SER A 215 -17.36 10.74 -31.25
N ALA A 216 -16.53 9.75 -30.98
CA ALA A 216 -16.78 8.74 -29.95
C ALA A 216 -15.55 8.53 -29.07
N TYR A 217 -15.75 8.33 -27.76
CA TYR A 217 -14.69 7.87 -26.87
C TYR A 217 -14.54 6.37 -27.02
N ILE A 218 -13.34 5.93 -27.41
CA ILE A 218 -13.03 4.51 -27.58
C ILE A 218 -11.85 4.16 -26.65
N LYS A 219 -12.02 3.10 -25.87
CA LYS A 219 -10.96 2.53 -25.07
C LYS A 219 -10.42 1.29 -25.77
N ILE A 220 -9.15 1.34 -26.13
CA ILE A 220 -8.44 0.23 -26.74
C ILE A 220 -7.54 -0.46 -25.74
N TYR A 221 -7.49 -1.79 -25.82
CA TYR A 221 -6.57 -2.63 -25.07
C TYR A 221 -5.62 -3.28 -26.06
N TYR A 222 -4.32 -3.19 -25.80
CA TYR A 222 -3.28 -3.72 -26.68
C TYR A 222 -2.12 -4.30 -25.87
N ASN A 223 -1.39 -5.23 -26.46
CA ASN A 223 -0.21 -5.78 -25.82
C ASN A 223 0.99 -4.87 -26.00
N LEU A 224 1.74 -4.67 -24.90
CA LEU A 224 3.00 -3.94 -24.91
C LEU A 224 4.12 -4.84 -25.47
N ALA A 225 4.95 -4.28 -26.33
CA ALA A 225 6.18 -4.94 -26.78
C ALA A 225 7.19 -5.09 -25.62
N GLU A 226 8.20 -5.95 -25.80
CA GLU A 226 9.24 -6.12 -24.78
C GLU A 226 10.05 -4.83 -24.64
N GLY A 227 10.04 -4.26 -23.43
CA GLY A 227 10.73 -3.01 -23.12
C GLY A 227 9.85 -1.75 -23.16
N GLU A 228 8.63 -1.83 -23.65
CA GLU A 228 7.69 -0.71 -23.62
C GLU A 228 6.97 -0.63 -22.28
N SER A 229 6.78 0.60 -21.79
CA SER A 229 5.93 0.91 -20.64
C SER A 229 4.60 1.47 -21.13
N ALA A 230 3.52 1.17 -20.40
CA ALA A 230 2.22 1.76 -20.67
C ALA A 230 2.32 3.29 -20.60
N SER A 231 1.66 3.99 -21.53
CA SER A 231 1.61 5.45 -21.52
C SER A 231 1.03 5.93 -20.19
N SER A 232 1.71 6.87 -19.54
CA SER A 232 1.23 7.52 -18.33
C SER A 232 0.11 8.54 -18.61
N VAL A 233 -0.07 8.92 -19.86
CA VAL A 233 -1.10 9.87 -20.30
C VAL A 233 -2.41 9.09 -20.47
N THR A 234 -3.23 9.04 -19.44
CA THR A 234 -4.49 8.30 -19.43
C THR A 234 -5.73 9.19 -19.39
N GLU A 235 -5.56 10.48 -19.13
CA GLU A 235 -6.67 11.41 -19.03
C GLU A 235 -6.85 12.21 -20.31
N ILE A 236 -8.08 12.16 -20.85
CA ILE A 236 -8.51 13.10 -21.88
C ILE A 236 -9.01 14.33 -21.12
N MET A 237 -8.28 15.44 -21.22
CA MET A 237 -8.76 16.72 -20.69
C MET A 237 -10.05 17.10 -21.39
N ARG A 238 -11.15 17.23 -20.63
CA ARG A 238 -12.38 17.83 -21.13
C ARG A 238 -12.11 19.28 -21.44
N ASN A 239 -12.70 19.79 -22.53
CA ASN A 239 -12.54 21.20 -22.94
C ASN A 239 -12.77 22.20 -21.79
N LYS A 240 -13.62 21.86 -20.82
CA LYS A 240 -13.84 22.67 -19.61
C LYS A 240 -12.61 22.77 -18.70
N GLN A 241 -11.89 21.67 -18.50
CA GLN A 241 -10.67 21.66 -17.67
C GLN A 241 -9.51 22.38 -18.35
N PHE A 242 -9.51 22.40 -19.70
CA PHE A 242 -8.51 23.14 -20.45
C PHE A 242 -8.70 24.66 -20.32
N ILE A 243 -9.95 25.13 -20.28
CA ILE A 243 -10.32 26.54 -20.09
C ILE A 243 -10.03 26.98 -18.65
N GLU A 244 -10.40 26.19 -17.64
CA GLU A 244 -10.13 26.47 -16.24
C GLU A 244 -8.61 26.56 -15.96
N ASN A 245 -7.80 25.67 -16.52
CA ASN A 245 -6.34 25.71 -16.33
C ASN A 245 -5.69 26.94 -17.02
N GLN A 246 -6.25 27.45 -18.12
CA GLN A 246 -5.75 28.68 -18.77
C GLN A 246 -6.11 29.94 -17.99
N GLU A 247 -7.23 29.96 -17.26
CA GLU A 247 -7.62 31.09 -16.41
C GLU A 247 -6.79 31.19 -15.12
N PHE A 248 -6.16 30.11 -14.66
CA PHE A 248 -5.24 30.12 -13.52
C PHE A 248 -3.79 30.50 -13.86
N GLU A 249 -3.39 30.50 -15.15
CA GLU A 249 -2.05 30.90 -15.61
C GLU A 249 -2.01 32.34 -16.14
N SER A 250 -3.11 33.05 -16.16
CA SER A 250 -3.22 34.47 -16.55
C SER A 250 -3.42 35.38 -15.33
#